data_1efa469ef8934fc6806e6f13d1881af5
#
_entry.id   1efa469ef8934fc6806e6f13d1881af5
#
_cell.length_a   1.000
_cell.length_b   1.000
_cell.length_c   1.000
_cell.angle_alpha   90.00
_cell.angle_beta   90.00
_cell.angle_gamma   90.00
#
_symmetry.space_group_name_H-M   'P 1'
#
loop_
_entity.id
_entity.type
_entity.pdbx_description
1 polymer ?
#
loop_
_entity_poly.entity_id
_entity_poly.type
_entity_poly.pdbx_seq_one_letter_code
_entity_poly.pdbx_strand_id
1 'polypeptide(L)'
;MNAEQRAVFQGIVYYYRENQVLCRYQATLKEAVDPALLQQALDAARPLAEYYFCHVVWEKREAHLEPNTAPCRVRQGSTQPKIPEETNDYLFSLGCEGNTVYLDWFHFLADGRGGSPFFTLLLKLYCNLRSNAGFVCEPLASDPPYDVEQLLARYPESQVANNMQKDVLQIHEGTPHFQRLRLDRQSL
;
A
#
# COMPACT_ATOMS: atom_id res chain seq x y z
N MET A 1 18.71 5.15 -7.84
CA MET A 1 18.47 3.70 -7.98
C MET A 1 19.53 3.15 -8.91
N ASN A 2 20.27 2.08 -8.53
CA ASN A 2 21.27 1.46 -9.40
C ASN A 2 20.59 0.55 -10.45
N ALA A 3 21.36 -0.03 -11.40
CA ALA A 3 20.80 -0.82 -12.50
C ALA A 3 20.05 -2.08 -12.01
N GLU A 4 20.52 -2.73 -10.95
CA GLU A 4 19.88 -3.92 -10.35
C GLU A 4 18.57 -3.54 -9.65
N GLN A 5 18.57 -2.46 -8.88
CA GLN A 5 17.35 -1.94 -8.24
C GLN A 5 16.30 -1.54 -9.26
N ARG A 6 16.72 -0.99 -10.41
CA ARG A 6 15.82 -0.69 -11.53
C ARG A 6 15.24 -1.96 -12.14
N ALA A 7 16.06 -2.99 -12.35
CA ALA A 7 15.61 -4.26 -12.92
C ALA A 7 14.59 -4.96 -12.02
N VAL A 8 14.83 -4.98 -10.69
CA VAL A 8 13.89 -5.53 -9.70
C VAL A 8 12.58 -4.75 -9.69
N PHE A 9 12.67 -3.41 -9.64
CA PHE A 9 11.50 -2.56 -9.68
C PHE A 9 10.66 -2.77 -10.95
N GLN A 10 11.30 -2.80 -12.12
CA GLN A 10 10.64 -3.05 -13.40
C GLN A 10 9.95 -4.40 -13.43
N GLY A 11 10.60 -5.45 -12.94
CA GLY A 11 10.01 -6.78 -12.86
C GLY A 11 8.76 -6.80 -11.97
N ILE A 12 8.81 -6.14 -10.82
CA ILE A 12 7.68 -6.02 -9.91
C ILE A 12 6.52 -5.26 -10.56
N VAL A 13 6.79 -4.10 -11.17
CA VAL A 13 5.76 -3.28 -11.82
C VAL A 13 5.12 -4.02 -12.99
N TYR A 14 5.93 -4.71 -13.81
CA TYR A 14 5.40 -5.52 -14.92
C TYR A 14 4.51 -6.65 -14.41
N TYR A 15 4.95 -7.37 -13.39
CA TYR A 15 4.18 -8.45 -12.79
C TYR A 15 2.83 -7.98 -12.25
N TYR A 16 2.81 -6.85 -11.54
CA TYR A 16 1.57 -6.32 -10.98
C TYR A 16 0.65 -5.67 -12.01
N ARG A 17 1.16 -5.23 -13.16
CA ARG A 17 0.33 -4.77 -14.26
C ARG A 17 -0.50 -5.90 -14.86
N GLU A 18 0.07 -7.11 -14.93
CA GLU A 18 -0.61 -8.31 -15.46
C GLU A 18 -1.53 -8.95 -14.43
N ASN A 19 -1.14 -8.93 -13.16
CA ASN A 19 -1.85 -9.58 -12.06
C ASN A 19 -2.07 -8.58 -10.93
N GLN A 20 -3.13 -7.79 -11.00
CA GLN A 20 -3.43 -6.77 -10.00
C GLN A 20 -3.63 -7.37 -8.60
N VAL A 21 -2.61 -7.32 -7.77
CA VAL A 21 -2.70 -7.70 -6.36
C VAL A 21 -2.92 -6.44 -5.54
N LEU A 22 -4.13 -6.25 -5.06
CA LEU A 22 -4.51 -5.15 -4.20
C LEU A 22 -4.54 -5.60 -2.74
N CYS A 23 -3.96 -4.78 -1.87
CA CYS A 23 -4.11 -4.90 -0.43
C CYS A 23 -5.23 -3.97 0.04
N ARG A 24 -5.90 -4.33 1.14
CA ARG A 24 -6.90 -3.49 1.78
C ARG A 24 -6.71 -3.43 3.28
N TYR A 25 -6.69 -2.21 3.82
CA TYR A 25 -7.00 -1.95 5.23
C TYR A 25 -8.38 -1.35 5.36
N GLN A 26 -9.05 -1.68 6.45
CA GLN A 26 -10.30 -1.04 6.83
C GLN A 26 -10.31 -0.70 8.32
N ALA A 27 -10.94 0.41 8.65
CA ALA A 27 -11.19 0.83 10.01
C ALA A 27 -12.66 1.18 10.19
N THR A 28 -13.31 0.54 11.16
CA THR A 28 -14.69 0.86 11.53
C THR A 28 -14.68 1.84 12.69
N LEU A 29 -15.23 3.02 12.48
CA LEU A 29 -15.33 4.08 13.46
C LEU A 29 -16.62 3.95 14.29
N LYS A 30 -16.71 4.68 15.40
CA LYS A 30 -17.93 4.70 16.22
C LYS A 30 -19.08 5.43 15.55
N GLU A 31 -18.78 6.44 14.74
CA GLU A 31 -19.75 7.29 14.07
C GLU A 31 -19.59 7.20 12.55
N ALA A 32 -20.60 7.63 11.81
CA ALA A 32 -20.53 7.71 10.37
C ALA A 32 -19.37 8.62 9.91
N VAL A 33 -18.68 8.19 8.89
CA VAL A 33 -17.57 8.93 8.29
C VAL A 33 -18.11 10.12 7.54
N ASP A 34 -17.53 11.30 7.76
CA ASP A 34 -17.77 12.48 6.94
C ASP A 34 -16.81 12.48 5.75
N PRO A 35 -17.29 12.28 4.51
CA PRO A 35 -16.42 12.18 3.33
C PRO A 35 -15.66 13.49 3.03
N ALA A 36 -16.22 14.64 3.40
CA ALA A 36 -15.57 15.93 3.17
C ALA A 36 -14.38 16.14 4.13
N LEU A 37 -14.54 15.74 5.39
CA LEU A 37 -13.43 15.76 6.35
C LEU A 37 -12.37 14.69 6.00
N LEU A 38 -12.80 13.53 5.48
CA LEU A 38 -11.85 12.50 5.03
C LEU A 38 -11.05 12.98 3.82
N GLN A 39 -11.67 13.75 2.90
CA GLN A 39 -10.96 14.40 1.80
C GLN A 39 -9.94 15.41 2.31
N GLN A 40 -10.30 16.24 3.29
CA GLN A 40 -9.36 17.20 3.89
C GLN A 40 -8.18 16.47 4.56
N ALA A 41 -8.44 15.35 5.23
CA ALA A 41 -7.38 14.51 5.82
C ALA A 41 -6.44 13.93 4.74
N LEU A 42 -7.01 13.49 3.61
CA LEU A 42 -6.24 12.99 2.47
C LEU A 42 -5.35 14.10 1.87
N ASP A 43 -5.90 15.29 1.68
CA ASP A 43 -5.15 16.43 1.16
C ASP A 43 -4.03 16.86 2.12
N ALA A 44 -4.30 16.86 3.42
CA ALA A 44 -3.30 17.16 4.46
C ALA A 44 -2.22 16.08 4.61
N ALA A 45 -2.50 14.84 4.23
CA ALA A 45 -1.53 13.75 4.26
C ALA A 45 -0.46 13.86 3.16
N ARG A 46 -0.76 14.56 2.05
CA ARG A 46 0.15 14.65 0.88
C ARG A 46 1.57 15.08 1.24
N PRO A 47 1.81 16.22 1.93
CA PRO A 47 3.17 16.66 2.29
C PRO A 47 3.81 15.79 3.38
N LEU A 48 3.03 14.94 4.06
CA LEU A 48 3.51 14.06 5.13
C LEU A 48 3.82 12.64 4.65
N ALA A 49 3.36 12.30 3.45
CA ALA A 49 3.47 10.95 2.88
C ALA A 49 3.69 10.98 1.37
N GLU A 50 4.59 11.85 0.89
CA GLU A 50 4.82 12.15 -0.54
C GLU A 50 5.03 10.88 -1.38
N TYR A 51 5.71 9.87 -0.83
CA TYR A 51 5.96 8.60 -1.51
C TYR A 51 4.68 7.92 -2.03
N TYR A 52 3.55 8.03 -1.32
CA TYR A 52 2.30 7.41 -1.73
C TYR A 52 1.59 8.18 -2.84
N PHE A 53 1.86 9.47 -2.97
CA PHE A 53 1.23 10.36 -3.95
C PHE A 53 2.01 10.38 -5.27
N CYS A 54 2.29 9.20 -5.81
CA CYS A 54 3.02 9.00 -7.04
C CYS A 54 2.22 8.19 -8.05
N HIS A 55 2.73 8.14 -9.28
CA HIS A 55 2.26 7.28 -10.37
C HIS A 55 3.44 6.63 -11.09
N VAL A 56 3.17 5.59 -11.86
CA VAL A 56 4.19 4.91 -12.66
C VAL A 56 4.32 5.57 -14.01
N VAL A 57 5.52 5.99 -14.34
CA VAL A 57 5.88 6.47 -15.69
C VAL A 57 6.63 5.38 -16.42
N TRP A 58 6.21 5.11 -17.67
CA TRP A 58 6.83 4.13 -18.53
C TRP A 58 7.62 4.83 -19.64
N GLU A 59 8.92 4.57 -19.68
CA GLU A 59 9.79 5.03 -20.75
C GLU A 59 10.39 3.83 -21.48
N LYS A 60 9.88 3.55 -22.70
CA LYS A 60 10.30 2.40 -23.53
C LYS A 60 10.17 1.07 -22.77
N ARG A 61 11.24 0.61 -22.13
CA ARG A 61 11.31 -0.65 -21.33
C ARG A 61 11.59 -0.41 -19.85
N GLU A 62 11.61 0.84 -19.43
CA GLU A 62 11.88 1.21 -18.05
C GLU A 62 10.63 1.80 -17.40
N ALA A 63 10.50 1.62 -16.10
CA ALA A 63 9.45 2.22 -15.30
C ALA A 63 10.07 2.92 -14.09
N HIS A 64 9.50 4.05 -13.70
CA HIS A 64 9.87 4.76 -12.49
C HIS A 64 8.66 5.45 -11.87
N LEU A 65 8.80 5.87 -10.61
CA LEU A 65 7.76 6.61 -9.91
C LEU A 65 8.02 8.10 -10.03
N GLU A 66 6.97 8.86 -10.35
CA GLU A 66 6.97 10.32 -10.30
C GLU A 66 5.84 10.83 -9.43
N PRO A 67 5.98 12.05 -8.84
CA PRO A 67 4.89 12.69 -8.11
C PRO A 67 3.66 12.87 -9.00
N ASN A 68 2.51 12.42 -8.52
CA ASN A 68 1.23 12.59 -9.21
C ASN A 68 0.54 13.87 -8.73
N THR A 69 0.29 14.80 -9.63
CA THR A 69 -0.37 16.08 -9.34
C THR A 69 -1.86 16.09 -9.66
N ALA A 70 -2.39 14.99 -10.20
CA ALA A 70 -3.82 14.86 -10.47
C ALA A 70 -4.65 14.93 -9.17
N PRO A 71 -5.93 15.26 -9.24
CA PRO A 71 -6.80 15.24 -8.06
C PRO A 71 -6.92 13.85 -7.47
N CYS A 72 -6.53 13.70 -6.20
CA CYS A 72 -6.75 12.47 -5.42
C CYS A 72 -8.09 12.60 -4.68
N ARG A 73 -9.06 11.74 -4.97
CA ARG A 73 -10.42 11.86 -4.46
C ARG A 73 -10.79 10.69 -3.55
N VAL A 74 -11.40 11.01 -2.42
CA VAL A 74 -12.07 10.02 -1.57
C VAL A 74 -13.26 9.43 -2.32
N ARG A 75 -13.35 8.11 -2.36
CA ARG A 75 -14.46 7.38 -2.99
C ARG A 75 -15.54 7.08 -1.98
N GLN A 76 -16.78 6.99 -2.47
CA GLN A 76 -17.91 6.48 -1.68
C GLN A 76 -18.19 5.04 -2.07
N GLY A 77 -18.47 4.21 -1.07
CA GLY A 77 -18.74 2.78 -1.24
C GLY A 77 -17.56 1.90 -0.85
N SER A 78 -17.85 0.62 -0.64
CA SER A 78 -16.89 -0.40 -0.18
C SER A 78 -16.26 -1.21 -1.31
N THR A 79 -16.72 -1.00 -2.56
CA THR A 79 -16.18 -1.72 -3.73
C THR A 79 -14.73 -1.32 -3.98
N GLN A 80 -13.88 -2.31 -4.12
CA GLN A 80 -12.47 -2.10 -4.43
C GLN A 80 -12.32 -1.55 -5.86
N PRO A 81 -11.62 -0.42 -6.06
CA PRO A 81 -11.45 0.15 -7.38
C PRO A 81 -10.44 -0.62 -8.21
N LYS A 82 -10.49 -0.43 -9.52
CA LYS A 82 -9.39 -0.80 -10.39
C LYS A 82 -8.30 0.27 -10.26
N ILE A 83 -7.16 -0.13 -9.72
CA ILE A 83 -5.98 0.73 -9.58
C ILE A 83 -5.00 0.36 -10.70
N PRO A 84 -4.43 1.32 -11.44
CA PRO A 84 -4.57 2.78 -11.30
C PRO A 84 -5.69 3.42 -12.13
N GLU A 85 -6.44 2.65 -12.92
CA GLU A 85 -7.34 3.15 -13.98
C GLU A 85 -8.48 4.04 -13.42
N GLU A 86 -8.99 3.71 -12.23
CA GLU A 86 -10.10 4.44 -11.60
C GLU A 86 -9.64 5.42 -10.51
N THR A 87 -8.33 5.64 -10.38
CA THR A 87 -7.74 6.44 -9.30
C THR A 87 -6.90 7.62 -9.78
N ASN A 88 -7.09 8.08 -11.01
CA ASN A 88 -6.26 9.11 -11.64
C ASN A 88 -4.76 8.77 -11.58
N ASP A 89 -4.43 7.52 -11.91
CA ASP A 89 -3.09 6.93 -11.89
C ASP A 89 -2.43 6.85 -10.49
N TYR A 90 -3.16 7.18 -9.40
CA TYR A 90 -2.65 6.86 -8.07
C TYR A 90 -2.63 5.37 -7.83
N LEU A 91 -1.59 4.90 -7.13
CA LEU A 91 -1.39 3.49 -6.80
C LEU A 91 -2.13 3.07 -5.52
N PHE A 92 -2.97 3.95 -5.01
CA PHE A 92 -3.86 3.71 -3.88
C PHE A 92 -5.21 4.39 -4.09
N SER A 93 -6.18 4.01 -3.26
CA SER A 93 -7.49 4.64 -3.16
C SER A 93 -7.92 4.72 -1.70
N LEU A 94 -8.44 5.88 -1.29
CA LEU A 94 -9.09 6.06 -0.01
C LEU A 94 -10.60 6.14 -0.24
N GLY A 95 -11.37 5.35 0.51
CA GLY A 95 -12.82 5.33 0.39
C GLY A 95 -13.51 5.21 1.74
N CYS A 96 -14.83 5.46 1.77
CA CYS A 96 -15.64 5.26 2.95
C CYS A 96 -17.06 4.82 2.61
N GLU A 97 -17.68 4.07 3.52
CA GLU A 97 -19.09 3.69 3.49
C GLU A 97 -19.61 3.56 4.91
N GLY A 98 -20.69 4.27 5.22
CA GLY A 98 -21.24 4.30 6.57
C GLY A 98 -20.23 4.80 7.59
N ASN A 99 -19.83 3.95 8.51
CA ASN A 99 -18.81 4.26 9.52
C ASN A 99 -17.45 3.62 9.26
N THR A 100 -17.21 3.11 8.06
CA THR A 100 -15.98 2.39 7.72
C THR A 100 -15.17 3.16 6.68
N VAL A 101 -13.87 3.27 6.93
CA VAL A 101 -12.85 3.82 6.02
C VAL A 101 -12.08 2.68 5.41
N TYR A 102 -11.80 2.75 4.11
CA TYR A 102 -11.06 1.77 3.35
C TYR A 102 -9.84 2.41 2.71
N LEU A 103 -8.67 1.80 2.87
CA LEU A 103 -7.48 2.10 2.09
C LEU A 103 -7.17 0.88 1.23
N ASP A 104 -7.25 1.05 -0.08
CA ASP A 104 -6.82 0.07 -1.07
C ASP A 104 -5.52 0.54 -1.70
N TRP A 105 -4.57 -0.36 -1.91
CA TRP A 105 -3.34 0.02 -2.59
C TRP A 105 -2.78 -1.15 -3.40
N PHE A 106 -2.06 -0.80 -4.43
CA PHE A 106 -1.33 -1.74 -5.25
C PHE A 106 -0.17 -2.33 -4.44
N HIS A 107 -0.09 -3.65 -4.31
CA HIS A 107 0.86 -4.30 -3.39
C HIS A 107 2.33 -3.92 -3.65
N PHE A 108 2.70 -3.57 -4.89
CA PHE A 108 4.08 -3.16 -5.17
C PHE A 108 4.44 -1.79 -4.57
N LEU A 109 3.46 -0.92 -4.30
CA LEU A 109 3.67 0.38 -3.66
C LEU A 109 4.17 0.22 -2.22
N ALA A 110 3.57 -0.73 -1.49
CA ALA A 110 3.93 -1.04 -0.12
C ALA A 110 3.43 -2.43 0.27
N ASP A 111 4.16 -3.12 1.12
CA ASP A 111 3.65 -4.29 1.83
C ASP A 111 2.70 -3.88 2.98
N GLY A 112 2.19 -4.86 3.75
CA GLY A 112 1.32 -4.55 4.88
C GLY A 112 1.99 -3.67 5.93
N ARG A 113 3.30 -3.81 6.15
CA ARG A 113 4.04 -2.97 7.13
C ARG A 113 4.18 -1.53 6.63
N GLY A 114 4.41 -1.35 5.33
CA GLY A 114 4.47 -0.02 4.72
C GLY A 114 3.10 0.66 4.66
N GLY A 115 2.03 -0.06 4.28
CA GLY A 115 0.67 0.50 4.20
C GLY A 115 0.09 0.95 5.56
N SER A 116 0.50 0.29 6.66
CA SER A 116 -0.02 0.58 8.00
C SER A 116 0.28 2.00 8.51
N PRO A 117 1.51 2.54 8.43
CA PRO A 117 1.81 3.91 8.82
C PRO A 117 0.98 4.94 8.04
N PHE A 118 0.82 4.74 6.73
CA PHE A 118 0.04 5.64 5.89
C PHE A 118 -1.44 5.63 6.28
N PHE A 119 -2.03 4.46 6.47
CA PHE A 119 -3.43 4.38 6.93
C PHE A 119 -3.62 4.99 8.31
N THR A 120 -2.69 4.76 9.23
CA THR A 120 -2.70 5.36 10.57
C THR A 120 -2.62 6.87 10.52
N LEU A 121 -1.76 7.44 9.66
CA LEU A 121 -1.65 8.89 9.45
C LEU A 121 -2.97 9.48 8.97
N LEU A 122 -3.59 8.88 7.95
CA LEU A 122 -4.89 9.32 7.42
C LEU A 122 -5.99 9.33 8.50
N LEU A 123 -6.06 8.26 9.32
CA LEU A 123 -7.03 8.19 10.41
C LEU A 123 -6.75 9.21 11.51
N LYS A 124 -5.49 9.46 11.88
CA LYS A 124 -5.12 10.51 12.85
C LYS A 124 -5.53 11.89 12.37
N LEU A 125 -5.22 12.21 11.10
CA LEU A 125 -5.61 13.49 10.48
C LEU A 125 -7.14 13.65 10.46
N TYR A 126 -7.86 12.61 10.06
CA TYR A 126 -9.32 12.61 10.10
C TYR A 126 -9.87 12.84 11.51
N CYS A 127 -9.37 12.14 12.51
CA CYS A 127 -9.82 12.30 13.90
C CYS A 127 -9.51 13.70 14.44
N ASN A 128 -8.37 14.28 14.09
CA ASN A 128 -8.04 15.66 14.47
C ASN A 128 -9.04 16.66 13.87
N LEU A 129 -9.40 16.50 12.60
CA LEU A 129 -10.39 17.35 11.94
C LEU A 129 -11.81 17.13 12.50
N ARG A 130 -12.19 15.90 12.82
CA ARG A 130 -13.52 15.53 13.28
C ARG A 130 -13.80 15.94 14.71
N SER A 131 -12.84 15.76 15.62
CA SER A 131 -13.05 15.86 17.07
C SER A 131 -11.94 16.59 17.82
N ASN A 132 -11.04 17.26 17.10
CA ASN A 132 -9.86 17.92 17.69
C ASN A 132 -9.06 16.98 18.65
N ALA A 133 -8.83 15.75 18.17
CA ALA A 133 -8.28 14.67 19.00
C ALA A 133 -6.82 14.90 19.43
N GLY A 134 -6.10 15.86 18.82
CA GLY A 134 -4.74 16.22 19.20
C GLY A 134 -3.67 15.19 18.88
N PHE A 135 -3.91 14.29 17.93
CA PHE A 135 -2.87 13.35 17.47
C PHE A 135 -1.72 14.06 16.78
N VAL A 136 -0.49 13.69 17.14
CA VAL A 136 0.70 14.16 16.44
C VAL A 136 0.79 13.44 15.10
N CYS A 137 0.90 14.23 14.03
CA CYS A 137 1.03 13.77 12.66
C CYS A 137 2.37 14.23 12.12
N GLU A 138 3.30 13.31 11.97
CA GLU A 138 4.66 13.57 11.47
C GLU A 138 4.81 13.03 10.04
N PRO A 139 5.75 13.58 9.24
CA PRO A 139 6.09 13.00 7.97
C PRO A 139 6.49 11.53 8.13
N LEU A 140 5.98 10.70 7.23
CA LEU A 140 6.39 9.30 7.18
C LEU A 140 7.84 9.25 6.74
N ALA A 141 8.68 8.59 7.54
CA ALA A 141 10.07 8.38 7.18
C ALA A 141 10.13 7.55 5.89
N SER A 142 10.88 8.03 4.91
CA SER A 142 11.36 7.18 3.84
C SER A 142 12.47 6.33 4.43
N ASP A 143 12.35 4.99 4.33
CA ASP A 143 13.48 4.15 4.64
C ASP A 143 14.69 4.61 3.81
N PRO A 144 15.89 4.67 4.40
CA PRO A 144 17.09 4.95 3.61
C PRO A 144 17.18 3.91 2.50
N PRO A 145 17.65 4.29 1.30
CA PRO A 145 17.80 3.34 0.21
C PRO A 145 18.60 2.14 0.72
N TYR A 146 18.02 0.94 0.65
CA TYR A 146 18.71 -0.27 1.03
C TYR A 146 19.99 -0.38 0.20
N ASP A 147 21.11 -0.52 0.88
CA ASP A 147 22.34 -0.94 0.25
C ASP A 147 22.21 -2.44 -0.07
N VAL A 148 21.79 -2.69 -1.31
CA VAL A 148 21.57 -4.07 -1.79
C VAL A 148 22.86 -4.87 -1.73
N GLU A 149 24.03 -4.25 -1.93
CA GLU A 149 25.32 -4.93 -1.82
C GLU A 149 25.60 -5.37 -0.39
N GLN A 150 25.27 -4.55 0.62
CA GLN A 150 25.38 -4.96 2.02
C GLN A 150 24.39 -6.07 2.39
N LEU A 151 23.19 -6.05 1.83
CA LEU A 151 22.20 -7.11 2.04
C LEU A 151 22.67 -8.43 1.40
N LEU A 152 23.11 -8.41 0.16
CA LEU A 152 23.61 -9.58 -0.55
C LEU A 152 24.90 -10.15 0.09
N ALA A 153 25.77 -9.26 0.61
CA ALA A 153 26.98 -9.71 1.33
C ALA A 153 26.65 -10.47 2.64
N ARG A 154 25.51 -10.18 3.27
CA ARG A 154 25.03 -10.91 4.47
C ARG A 154 24.37 -12.25 4.16
N TYR A 155 23.89 -12.44 2.92
CA TYR A 155 23.21 -13.66 2.48
C TYR A 155 23.88 -14.19 1.21
N PRO A 156 24.99 -14.96 1.33
CA PRO A 156 25.66 -15.52 0.18
C PRO A 156 24.72 -16.43 -0.61
N GLU A 157 24.67 -16.22 -1.92
CA GLU A 157 23.72 -16.83 -2.89
C GLU A 157 23.56 -18.33 -2.81
N SER A 158 24.57 -19.05 -2.33
CA SER A 158 24.57 -20.52 -2.27
C SER A 158 23.52 -21.12 -1.31
N GLN A 159 22.96 -20.35 -0.38
CA GLN A 159 21.95 -20.86 0.57
C GLN A 159 20.50 -20.56 0.17
N VAL A 160 20.25 -19.53 -0.61
CA VAL A 160 18.88 -19.12 -0.99
C VAL A 160 18.39 -19.95 -2.19
N ALA A 161 19.24 -20.22 -3.17
CA ALA A 161 18.84 -20.92 -4.39
C ALA A 161 18.45 -22.39 -4.17
N ASN A 162 19.04 -23.08 -3.18
CA ASN A 162 18.76 -24.50 -2.95
C ASN A 162 17.47 -24.78 -2.17
N ASN A 163 16.96 -23.83 -1.42
CA ASN A 163 15.72 -24.02 -0.64
C ASN A 163 14.45 -23.71 -1.45
N MET A 164 14.52 -22.80 -2.42
CA MET A 164 13.36 -22.47 -3.24
C MET A 164 12.96 -23.54 -4.25
N GLN A 165 13.89 -24.42 -4.67
CA GLN A 165 13.57 -25.48 -5.64
C GLN A 165 12.96 -26.75 -4.99
N LYS A 166 13.07 -26.92 -3.67
CA LYS A 166 12.60 -28.12 -2.98
C LYS A 166 11.19 -28.02 -2.42
N ASP A 167 10.68 -26.82 -2.20
CA ASP A 167 9.39 -26.58 -1.56
C ASP A 167 8.44 -25.75 -2.45
N VAL A 168 8.46 -25.95 -3.76
CA VAL A 168 7.40 -25.42 -4.62
C VAL A 168 6.13 -26.22 -4.33
N LEU A 169 5.27 -25.70 -3.48
CA LEU A 169 3.89 -26.13 -3.38
C LEU A 169 3.26 -26.02 -4.77
N GLN A 170 3.06 -27.16 -5.44
CA GLN A 170 2.21 -27.21 -6.63
C GLN A 170 0.80 -26.91 -6.17
N ILE A 171 0.36 -25.67 -6.35
CA ILE A 171 -1.03 -25.27 -6.18
C ILE A 171 -1.78 -25.86 -7.36
N HIS A 172 -2.43 -27.00 -7.14
CA HIS A 172 -3.38 -27.51 -8.11
C HIS A 172 -4.57 -26.56 -8.18
N GLU A 173 -5.10 -26.34 -9.39
CA GLU A 173 -6.32 -25.57 -9.61
C GLU A 173 -7.42 -26.11 -8.70
N GLY A 174 -7.83 -25.35 -7.72
CA GLY A 174 -8.87 -25.66 -6.76
C GLY A 174 -9.57 -24.40 -6.29
N THR A 175 -10.80 -24.56 -5.82
CA THR A 175 -11.55 -23.42 -5.24
C THR A 175 -10.80 -22.91 -4.01
N PRO A 176 -10.45 -21.63 -3.93
CA PRO A 176 -9.76 -21.09 -2.77
C PRO A 176 -10.62 -21.24 -1.51
N HIS A 177 -10.08 -21.87 -0.49
CA HIS A 177 -10.71 -21.96 0.82
C HIS A 177 -10.11 -20.90 1.75
N PHE A 178 -10.96 -20.01 2.25
CA PHE A 178 -10.59 -19.05 3.28
C PHE A 178 -11.00 -19.57 4.66
N GLN A 179 -10.04 -19.81 5.55
CA GLN A 179 -10.31 -20.06 6.97
C GLN A 179 -10.16 -18.76 7.75
N ARG A 180 -11.23 -18.34 8.43
CA ARG A 180 -11.18 -17.24 9.38
C ARG A 180 -10.81 -17.81 10.75
N LEU A 181 -9.58 -17.61 11.19
CA LEU A 181 -9.17 -17.89 12.57
C LEU A 181 -9.55 -16.69 13.46
N ARG A 182 -10.36 -16.95 14.48
CA ARG A 182 -10.65 -15.97 15.52
C ARG A 182 -9.76 -16.31 16.71
N LEU A 183 -8.70 -15.52 16.90
CA LEU A 183 -7.89 -15.61 18.10
C LEU A 183 -8.52 -14.72 19.16
N ASP A 184 -8.88 -15.28 20.31
CA ASP A 184 -9.26 -14.49 21.45
C ASP A 184 -8.03 -14.13 22.29
N ARG A 185 -8.17 -13.12 23.17
CA ARG A 185 -7.06 -12.60 23.97
C ARG A 185 -6.47 -13.62 24.98
N GLN A 186 -7.10 -14.77 25.17
CA GLN A 186 -6.63 -15.81 26.10
C GLN A 186 -5.72 -16.83 25.40
N SER A 187 -5.64 -16.77 24.06
CA SER A 187 -4.82 -17.67 23.25
C SER A 187 -3.46 -17.07 22.83
N LEU A 188 -3.14 -15.88 23.30
CA LEU A 188 -1.87 -15.17 23.14
C LEU A 188 -1.17 -15.02 24.49
#